data_36d6d1dd19796221ad176a34ee0522ac
#
_entry.id   36d6d1dd19796221ad176a34ee0522ac
#
_cell.length_a   1.000
_cell.length_b   1.000
_cell.length_c   1.000
_cell.angle_alpha   90.00
_cell.angle_beta   90.00
_cell.angle_gamma   90.00
#
_symmetry.space_group_name_H-M   'P 1'
#
loop_
_entity.id
_entity.type
_entity.pdbx_description
1 polymer ?
#
loop_
_entity_poly.entity_id
_entity_poly.type
_entity_poly.pdbx_seq_one_letter_code
_entity_poly.pdbx_strand_id
1 'polypeptide(L)'
;NYCHKVAKAEGIKVRQSYAREIKGLKLAQRFRGKSHSKKKVAKADRRMRTIAGRLVRELLRVLPSDSKYRGYLELCLSFVNGELLDGHKIYSLHEPDVLCICKGKEHKKYEFGNKVSIVRLWNGIIIGAMAFRNEYDGHTIDRAKEQALRLYGRTIRILAGDRGYRGQKMSGDTKIMIPDVPKASDSAYMKARKHKLFRKRAGIEPVIGHCKSDHRLGRNFYKGLFGDSINVMLAAAAYNLKRAMRLLLCLFRWVIKRLMAEGQWPVNTCNACTCAHA
;
A
#
# COMPACT_ATOMS: atom_id res chain seq x y z
N ASN A 1 2.73 5.19 -26.94
CA ASN A 1 2.18 3.87 -27.32
C ASN A 1 0.65 3.84 -27.28
N TYR A 2 -0.02 4.39 -26.23
CA TYR A 2 -1.49 4.34 -26.12
C TYR A 2 -2.17 5.09 -27.28
N CYS A 3 -1.77 6.33 -27.56
CA CYS A 3 -2.32 7.09 -28.68
C CYS A 3 -2.25 6.36 -30.03
N HIS A 4 -1.13 5.67 -30.32
CA HIS A 4 -1.02 4.88 -31.53
C HIS A 4 -1.93 3.64 -31.55
N LYS A 5 -2.17 3.02 -30.38
CA LYS A 5 -3.15 1.92 -30.27
C LYS A 5 -4.57 2.41 -30.52
N VAL A 6 -4.93 3.56 -29.96
CA VAL A 6 -6.24 4.18 -30.19
C VAL A 6 -6.39 4.56 -31.65
N ALA A 7 -5.40 5.24 -32.24
CA ALA A 7 -5.42 5.60 -33.65
C ALA A 7 -5.62 4.39 -34.58
N LYS A 8 -4.91 3.28 -34.29
CA LYS A 8 -5.07 2.02 -35.05
C LYS A 8 -6.46 1.39 -34.85
N ALA A 9 -6.98 1.40 -33.64
CA ALA A 9 -8.28 0.80 -33.32
C ALA A 9 -9.45 1.55 -33.97
N GLU A 10 -9.32 2.87 -34.08
CA GLU A 10 -10.35 3.76 -34.66
C GLU A 10 -10.09 4.12 -36.12
N GLY A 11 -9.08 3.51 -36.79
CA GLY A 11 -8.74 3.78 -38.17
C GLY A 11 -8.22 5.20 -38.45
N ILE A 12 -7.77 5.93 -37.43
CA ILE A 12 -7.34 7.33 -37.53
C ILE A 12 -5.89 7.39 -37.97
N LYS A 13 -5.63 8.09 -39.07
CA LYS A 13 -4.28 8.37 -39.56
C LYS A 13 -3.73 9.61 -38.85
N VAL A 14 -2.78 9.41 -37.93
CA VAL A 14 -2.08 10.52 -37.26
C VAL A 14 -1.11 11.20 -38.24
N ARG A 15 -1.03 12.55 -38.19
CA ARG A 15 -0.15 13.34 -39.08
C ARG A 15 1.32 12.96 -38.93
N GLN A 16 1.75 12.73 -37.70
CA GLN A 16 3.13 12.33 -37.41
C GLN A 16 3.20 11.34 -36.26
N SER A 17 3.83 10.18 -36.47
CA SER A 17 3.91 9.15 -35.43
C SER A 17 4.98 9.40 -34.36
N TYR A 18 6.00 10.20 -34.67
CA TYR A 18 7.17 10.44 -33.80
C TYR A 18 7.92 9.17 -33.33
N ALA A 19 7.70 8.02 -33.99
CA ALA A 19 8.18 6.72 -33.51
C ALA A 19 9.71 6.67 -33.33
N ARG A 20 10.49 7.18 -34.33
CA ARG A 20 11.96 7.24 -34.24
C ARG A 20 12.42 8.16 -33.11
N GLU A 21 11.83 9.36 -33.02
CA GLU A 21 12.17 10.35 -31.99
C GLU A 21 11.88 9.83 -30.59
N ILE A 22 10.71 9.21 -30.38
CA ILE A 22 10.32 8.61 -29.09
C ILE A 22 11.31 7.52 -28.67
N LYS A 23 11.81 6.70 -29.62
CA LYS A 23 12.80 5.66 -29.33
C LYS A 23 14.11 6.27 -28.79
N GLY A 24 14.61 7.34 -29.41
CA GLY A 24 15.80 8.08 -28.97
C GLY A 24 15.61 8.75 -27.61
N LEU A 25 14.44 9.40 -27.37
CA LEU A 25 14.11 10.04 -26.09
C LEU A 25 14.02 9.02 -24.95
N LYS A 26 13.42 7.85 -25.18
CA LYS A 26 13.40 6.76 -24.19
C LYS A 26 14.79 6.25 -23.84
N LEU A 27 15.68 6.17 -24.82
CA LEU A 27 17.07 5.79 -24.57
C LEU A 27 17.78 6.81 -23.67
N ALA A 28 17.56 8.11 -23.92
CA ALA A 28 18.11 9.18 -23.08
C ALA A 28 17.60 9.11 -21.63
N GLN A 29 16.40 8.60 -21.39
CA GLN A 29 15.81 8.47 -20.04
C GLN A 29 16.36 7.28 -19.22
N ARG A 30 17.01 6.28 -19.86
CA ARG A 30 17.51 5.09 -19.15
C ARG A 30 18.51 5.41 -18.04
N PHE A 31 19.28 6.49 -18.19
CA PHE A 31 20.33 6.88 -17.25
C PHE A 31 19.93 8.05 -16.35
N ARG A 32 18.66 8.15 -16.00
CA ARG A 32 18.09 9.25 -15.20
C ARG A 32 18.82 9.52 -13.88
N GLY A 33 19.36 8.49 -13.24
CA GLY A 33 20.06 8.60 -11.96
C GLY A 33 21.49 9.16 -12.05
N LYS A 34 22.11 9.22 -13.25
CA LYS A 34 23.48 9.69 -13.42
C LYS A 34 23.54 11.22 -13.46
N SER A 35 24.43 11.82 -12.66
CA SER A 35 24.56 13.28 -12.50
C SER A 35 24.78 14.01 -13.84
N HIS A 36 25.70 13.52 -14.68
CA HIS A 36 26.04 14.12 -15.97
C HIS A 36 24.91 14.06 -17.01
N SER A 37 23.88 13.23 -16.81
CA SER A 37 22.76 13.08 -17.74
C SER A 37 21.53 13.91 -17.39
N LYS A 38 21.51 14.60 -16.25
CA LYS A 38 20.32 15.34 -15.75
C LYS A 38 19.76 16.34 -16.75
N LYS A 39 20.59 17.18 -17.37
CA LYS A 39 20.14 18.16 -18.38
C LYS A 39 19.55 17.49 -19.64
N LYS A 40 20.22 16.40 -20.12
CA LYS A 40 19.76 15.61 -21.26
C LYS A 40 18.43 14.92 -21.01
N VAL A 41 18.26 14.34 -19.82
CA VAL A 41 17.01 13.69 -19.38
C VAL A 41 15.88 14.72 -19.27
N ALA A 42 16.13 15.88 -18.66
CA ALA A 42 15.13 16.94 -18.55
C ALA A 42 14.68 17.50 -19.91
N LYS A 43 15.61 17.59 -20.87
CA LYS A 43 15.27 17.97 -22.26
C LYS A 43 14.41 16.89 -22.92
N ALA A 44 14.75 15.62 -22.73
CA ALA A 44 13.99 14.49 -23.25
C ALA A 44 12.59 14.42 -22.63
N ASP A 45 12.44 14.65 -21.32
CA ASP A 45 11.16 14.67 -20.62
C ASP A 45 10.25 15.79 -21.15
N ARG A 46 10.78 17.01 -21.32
CA ARG A 46 10.02 18.11 -21.93
C ARG A 46 9.55 17.80 -23.34
N ARG A 47 10.44 17.25 -24.16
CA ARG A 47 10.11 16.89 -25.55
C ARG A 47 9.07 15.75 -25.61
N MET A 48 9.20 14.74 -24.76
CA MET A 48 8.19 13.66 -24.65
C MET A 48 6.82 14.20 -24.25
N ARG A 49 6.75 15.16 -23.34
CA ARG A 49 5.50 15.83 -22.93
C ARG A 49 4.87 16.59 -24.10
N THR A 50 5.67 17.33 -24.88
CA THR A 50 5.20 18.05 -26.07
C THR A 50 4.61 17.08 -27.10
N ILE A 51 5.30 15.97 -27.39
CA ILE A 51 4.84 14.95 -28.35
C ILE A 51 3.53 14.32 -27.85
N ALA A 52 3.47 13.93 -26.55
CA ALA A 52 2.28 13.35 -25.98
C ALA A 52 1.07 14.29 -26.10
N GLY A 53 1.24 15.57 -25.74
CA GLY A 53 0.16 16.56 -25.86
C GLY A 53 -0.31 16.79 -27.30
N ARG A 54 0.61 16.76 -28.27
CA ARG A 54 0.24 16.87 -29.71
C ARG A 54 -0.61 15.69 -30.16
N LEU A 55 -0.16 14.47 -29.88
CA LEU A 55 -0.87 13.24 -30.26
C LEU A 55 -2.24 13.14 -29.58
N VAL A 56 -2.33 13.49 -28.29
CA VAL A 56 -3.60 13.46 -27.56
C VAL A 56 -4.59 14.48 -28.13
N ARG A 57 -4.16 15.74 -28.33
CA ARG A 57 -5.03 16.77 -28.91
C ARG A 57 -5.46 16.46 -30.35
N GLU A 58 -4.59 15.83 -31.14
CA GLU A 58 -4.93 15.39 -32.49
C GLU A 58 -6.04 14.34 -32.47
N LEU A 59 -5.92 13.33 -31.60
CA LEU A 59 -6.93 12.28 -31.45
C LEU A 59 -8.26 12.83 -30.91
N LEU A 60 -8.23 13.70 -29.90
CA LEU A 60 -9.44 14.29 -29.31
C LEU A 60 -10.24 15.15 -30.30
N ARG A 61 -9.59 15.73 -31.33
CA ARG A 61 -10.28 16.46 -32.41
C ARG A 61 -11.04 15.59 -33.37
N VAL A 62 -10.56 14.36 -33.58
CA VAL A 62 -11.10 13.44 -34.60
C VAL A 62 -12.05 12.42 -34.00
N LEU A 63 -11.80 12.04 -32.74
CA LEU A 63 -12.62 11.05 -32.04
C LEU A 63 -14.02 11.59 -31.75
N PRO A 64 -15.08 10.77 -31.96
CA PRO A 64 -16.44 11.10 -31.55
C PRO A 64 -16.53 11.39 -30.04
N SER A 65 -17.54 12.17 -29.65
CA SER A 65 -17.76 12.55 -28.23
C SER A 65 -18.09 11.36 -27.33
N ASP A 66 -18.69 10.32 -27.87
CA ASP A 66 -19.10 9.08 -27.20
C ASP A 66 -18.00 7.98 -27.24
N SER A 67 -16.85 8.23 -27.85
CA SER A 67 -15.76 7.25 -27.91
C SER A 67 -15.28 6.82 -26.53
N LYS A 68 -15.24 5.52 -26.29
CA LYS A 68 -14.73 4.89 -25.05
C LYS A 68 -13.29 5.28 -24.68
N TYR A 69 -12.52 5.83 -25.62
CA TYR A 69 -11.14 6.24 -25.40
C TYR A 69 -11.03 7.69 -24.93
N ARG A 70 -12.09 8.49 -25.10
CA ARG A 70 -12.06 9.92 -24.90
C ARG A 70 -11.70 10.31 -23.47
N GLY A 71 -12.39 9.75 -22.47
CA GLY A 71 -12.15 10.07 -21.06
C GLY A 71 -10.69 9.81 -20.61
N TYR A 72 -10.09 8.71 -21.07
CA TYR A 72 -8.67 8.45 -20.75
C TYR A 72 -7.70 9.38 -21.50
N LEU A 73 -8.03 9.81 -22.71
CA LEU A 73 -7.22 10.81 -23.44
C LEU A 73 -7.32 12.19 -22.80
N GLU A 74 -8.49 12.58 -22.32
CA GLU A 74 -8.68 13.83 -21.55
C GLU A 74 -7.86 13.81 -20.28
N LEU A 75 -7.89 12.71 -19.51
CA LEU A 75 -7.01 12.51 -18.36
C LEU A 75 -5.52 12.61 -18.72
N CYS A 76 -5.11 12.03 -19.86
CA CYS A 76 -3.74 12.17 -20.36
C CYS A 76 -3.40 13.63 -20.71
N LEU A 77 -4.36 14.40 -21.24
CA LEU A 77 -4.15 15.80 -21.56
C LEU A 77 -3.99 16.64 -20.28
N SER A 78 -4.85 16.46 -19.29
CA SER A 78 -4.75 17.11 -17.98
C SER A 78 -3.40 16.81 -17.30
N PHE A 79 -2.96 15.55 -17.35
CA PHE A 79 -1.61 15.18 -16.86
C PHE A 79 -0.49 15.90 -17.60
N VAL A 80 -0.57 16.00 -18.92
CA VAL A 80 0.45 16.68 -19.76
C VAL A 80 0.45 18.19 -19.50
N ASN A 81 -0.71 18.79 -19.32
CA ASN A 81 -0.85 20.23 -19.02
C ASN A 81 -0.43 20.55 -17.57
N GLY A 82 -0.38 19.56 -16.69
CA GLY A 82 -0.11 19.75 -15.27
C GLY A 82 -1.31 20.25 -14.48
N GLU A 83 -2.51 19.99 -14.99
CA GLU A 83 -3.77 20.33 -14.34
C GLU A 83 -3.95 19.48 -13.07
N LEU A 84 -4.74 20.00 -12.14
CA LEU A 84 -5.09 19.30 -10.92
C LEU A 84 -6.37 18.47 -11.15
N LEU A 85 -6.45 17.31 -10.49
CA LEU A 85 -7.66 16.51 -10.40
C LEU A 85 -8.15 16.62 -8.95
N ASP A 86 -9.35 17.11 -8.74
CA ASP A 86 -9.92 17.32 -7.40
C ASP A 86 -8.95 18.04 -6.42
N GLY A 87 -8.25 19.05 -6.91
CA GLY A 87 -7.30 19.86 -6.14
C GLY A 87 -5.93 19.22 -5.90
N HIS A 88 -5.66 18.00 -6.42
CA HIS A 88 -4.37 17.35 -6.28
C HIS A 88 -3.71 17.02 -7.63
N LYS A 89 -2.38 16.92 -7.63
CA LYS A 89 -1.61 16.63 -8.82
C LYS A 89 -1.75 15.16 -9.21
N ILE A 90 -1.94 14.88 -10.50
CA ILE A 90 -1.98 13.53 -11.06
C ILE A 90 -0.56 12.95 -11.05
N TYR A 91 -0.32 11.92 -10.25
CA TYR A 91 0.98 11.23 -10.16
C TYR A 91 1.02 9.95 -10.98
N SER A 92 -0.12 9.35 -11.26
CA SER A 92 -0.24 8.11 -12.03
C SER A 92 -1.45 8.18 -12.97
N LEU A 93 -1.26 7.83 -14.24
CA LEU A 93 -2.37 7.67 -15.18
C LEU A 93 -3.13 6.35 -14.98
N HIS A 94 -2.52 5.38 -14.29
CA HIS A 94 -3.17 4.12 -13.95
C HIS A 94 -4.13 4.29 -12.78
N GLU A 95 -3.73 5.08 -11.79
CA GLU A 95 -4.50 5.40 -10.59
C GLU A 95 -4.40 6.92 -10.35
N PRO A 96 -5.29 7.72 -10.97
CA PRO A 96 -5.20 9.19 -10.92
C PRO A 96 -5.31 9.77 -9.51
N ASP A 97 -6.06 9.09 -8.66
CA ASP A 97 -6.34 9.50 -7.28
C ASP A 97 -5.22 9.17 -6.28
N VAL A 98 -4.08 8.70 -6.75
CA VAL A 98 -2.93 8.43 -5.89
C VAL A 98 -2.39 9.71 -5.28
N LEU A 99 -2.26 9.71 -3.96
CA LEU A 99 -1.69 10.82 -3.20
C LEU A 99 -0.17 10.69 -3.06
N CYS A 100 0.49 11.85 -2.97
CA CYS A 100 1.89 11.95 -2.61
C CYS A 100 1.99 12.30 -1.13
N ILE A 101 2.51 11.38 -0.31
CA ILE A 101 2.64 11.54 1.14
C ILE A 101 4.10 11.83 1.47
N CYS A 102 4.37 13.00 2.06
CA CYS A 102 5.69 13.34 2.57
C CYS A 102 5.91 12.65 3.94
N LYS A 103 6.93 11.79 4.02
CA LYS A 103 7.25 11.03 5.25
C LYS A 103 8.35 11.68 6.11
N GLY A 104 8.98 12.75 5.65
CA GLY A 104 10.08 13.39 6.36
C GLY A 104 11.31 12.48 6.61
N LYS A 105 11.42 11.35 5.91
CA LYS A 105 12.57 10.45 6.00
C LYS A 105 13.64 10.85 4.99
N GLU A 106 14.90 10.84 5.42
CA GLU A 106 16.03 11.28 4.61
C GLU A 106 16.20 10.47 3.31
N HIS A 107 16.09 9.14 3.40
CA HIS A 107 16.26 8.24 2.25
C HIS A 107 15.04 8.13 1.33
N LYS A 108 13.82 8.37 1.83
CA LYS A 108 12.58 8.24 1.07
C LYS A 108 11.59 9.32 1.49
N LYS A 109 11.78 10.50 0.91
CA LYS A 109 10.98 11.69 1.23
C LYS A 109 9.49 11.54 0.91
N TYR A 110 9.18 10.85 -0.19
CA TYR A 110 7.81 10.73 -0.71
C TYR A 110 7.40 9.27 -0.85
N GLU A 111 6.19 8.97 -0.44
CA GLU A 111 5.50 7.72 -0.72
C GLU A 111 4.23 8.03 -1.53
N PHE A 112 3.94 7.18 -2.51
CA PHE A 112 2.75 7.31 -3.36
C PHE A 112 1.79 6.18 -3.04
N GLY A 113 0.51 6.50 -2.90
CA GLY A 113 -0.53 5.54 -2.58
C GLY A 113 -1.56 6.12 -1.61
N ASN A 114 -2.51 5.27 -1.23
CA ASN A 114 -3.51 5.60 -0.24
C ASN A 114 -3.06 5.17 1.16
N LYS A 115 -3.64 5.79 2.19
CA LYS A 115 -3.39 5.42 3.58
C LYS A 115 -4.11 4.12 3.92
N VAL A 116 -3.51 3.32 4.79
CA VAL A 116 -4.08 2.05 5.27
C VAL A 116 -4.07 2.06 6.79
N SER A 117 -5.21 1.73 7.39
CA SER A 117 -5.34 1.43 8.82
C SER A 117 -5.40 -0.07 9.02
N ILE A 118 -4.60 -0.58 9.95
CA ILE A 118 -4.61 -1.98 10.36
C ILE A 118 -4.82 -2.04 11.86
N VAL A 119 -5.85 -2.77 12.28
CA VAL A 119 -6.15 -3.05 13.68
C VAL A 119 -5.78 -4.49 13.98
N ARG A 120 -4.91 -4.71 14.97
CA ARG A 120 -4.51 -6.05 15.40
C ARG A 120 -4.73 -6.28 16.89
N LEU A 121 -4.98 -7.50 17.27
CA LEU A 121 -4.97 -7.96 18.67
C LEU A 121 -3.53 -8.12 19.18
N TRP A 122 -3.38 -8.24 20.50
CA TRP A 122 -2.09 -8.49 21.14
C TRP A 122 -1.41 -9.79 20.70
N ASN A 123 -2.20 -10.80 20.38
CA ASN A 123 -1.74 -12.06 19.83
C ASN A 123 -1.29 -11.97 18.36
N GLY A 124 -1.39 -10.79 17.75
CA GLY A 124 -0.92 -10.50 16.39
C GLY A 124 -1.94 -10.76 15.28
N ILE A 125 -3.15 -11.22 15.58
CA ILE A 125 -4.22 -11.41 14.58
C ILE A 125 -4.75 -10.04 14.15
N ILE A 126 -4.90 -9.82 12.85
CA ILE A 126 -5.51 -8.62 12.27
C ILE A 126 -7.03 -8.79 12.32
N ILE A 127 -7.70 -7.84 12.96
CA ILE A 127 -9.16 -7.80 13.11
C ILE A 127 -9.81 -6.63 12.39
N GLY A 128 -9.03 -5.77 11.74
CA GLY A 128 -9.51 -4.67 10.92
C GLY A 128 -8.43 -4.23 9.94
N ALA A 129 -8.83 -3.96 8.71
CA ALA A 129 -7.93 -3.52 7.64
C ALA A 129 -8.72 -2.68 6.63
N MET A 130 -8.41 -1.40 6.49
CA MET A 130 -9.14 -0.46 5.65
C MET A 130 -8.18 0.46 4.88
N ALA A 131 -8.57 0.84 3.66
CA ALA A 131 -7.91 1.87 2.88
C ALA A 131 -8.68 3.19 2.98
N PHE A 132 -7.96 4.32 3.00
CA PHE A 132 -8.52 5.67 3.08
C PHE A 132 -7.89 6.59 2.05
N ARG A 133 -8.69 7.55 1.55
CA ARG A 133 -8.20 8.62 0.70
C ARG A 133 -8.20 9.93 1.45
N ASN A 134 -7.07 10.64 1.40
CA ASN A 134 -6.90 12.03 1.84
C ASN A 134 -7.52 12.40 3.20
N GLU A 135 -7.66 11.41 4.10
CA GLU A 135 -8.19 11.65 5.42
C GLU A 135 -7.07 11.76 6.47
N TYR A 136 -7.30 12.60 7.47
CA TYR A 136 -6.43 12.65 8.64
C TYR A 136 -6.61 11.36 9.46
N ASP A 137 -5.52 10.80 9.96
CA ASP A 137 -5.54 9.50 10.65
C ASP A 137 -6.51 9.48 11.84
N GLY A 138 -6.61 10.59 12.59
CA GLY A 138 -7.54 10.74 13.71
C GLY A 138 -9.01 10.53 13.33
N HIS A 139 -9.43 10.95 12.14
CA HIS A 139 -10.81 10.81 11.68
C HIS A 139 -11.16 9.37 11.24
N THR A 140 -10.16 8.51 11.09
CA THR A 140 -10.37 7.12 10.64
C THR A 140 -10.59 6.14 11.77
N ILE A 141 -10.36 6.55 13.05
CA ILE A 141 -10.42 5.66 14.22
C ILE A 141 -11.79 5.01 14.37
N ASP A 142 -12.87 5.78 14.28
CA ASP A 142 -14.22 5.28 14.54
C ASP A 142 -14.62 4.21 13.53
N ARG A 143 -14.35 4.46 12.22
CA ARG A 143 -14.61 3.48 11.17
C ARG A 143 -13.73 2.24 11.27
N ALA A 144 -12.45 2.42 11.60
CA ALA A 144 -11.53 1.29 11.78
C ALA A 144 -11.92 0.43 13.00
N LYS A 145 -12.37 1.07 14.09
CA LYS A 145 -12.92 0.42 15.28
C LYS A 145 -14.20 -0.33 14.97
N GLU A 146 -15.14 0.30 14.27
CA GLU A 146 -16.40 -0.31 13.86
C GLU A 146 -16.19 -1.58 13.02
N GLN A 147 -15.32 -1.51 12.01
CA GLN A 147 -14.94 -2.69 11.23
C GLN A 147 -14.34 -3.78 12.12
N ALA A 148 -13.43 -3.40 13.02
CA ALA A 148 -12.79 -4.34 13.93
C ALA A 148 -13.79 -4.98 14.91
N LEU A 149 -14.76 -4.22 15.43
CA LEU A 149 -15.83 -4.74 16.28
C LEU A 149 -16.70 -5.75 15.53
N ARG A 150 -17.09 -5.42 14.30
CA ARG A 150 -17.91 -6.31 13.45
C ARG A 150 -17.21 -7.63 13.15
N LEU A 151 -15.89 -7.62 12.89
CA LEU A 151 -15.12 -8.81 12.55
C LEU A 151 -14.70 -9.63 13.79
N TYR A 152 -14.48 -8.96 14.93
CA TYR A 152 -14.03 -9.61 16.16
C TYR A 152 -15.17 -10.10 17.05
N GLY A 153 -16.34 -9.46 16.96
CA GLY A 153 -17.53 -9.79 17.75
C GLY A 153 -17.43 -9.52 19.25
N ARG A 154 -16.39 -8.79 19.69
CA ARG A 154 -16.17 -8.46 21.12
C ARG A 154 -15.79 -7.00 21.30
N THR A 155 -16.17 -6.42 22.46
CA THR A 155 -15.89 -5.03 22.80
C THR A 155 -14.38 -4.76 22.89
N ILE A 156 -13.94 -3.68 22.25
CA ILE A 156 -12.56 -3.18 22.31
C ILE A 156 -12.49 -2.11 23.39
N ARG A 157 -11.90 -2.42 24.55
CA ARG A 157 -11.77 -1.48 25.66
C ARG A 157 -10.61 -0.51 25.51
N ILE A 158 -9.50 -0.95 24.90
CA ILE A 158 -8.27 -0.17 24.76
C ILE A 158 -7.74 -0.33 23.33
N LEU A 159 -7.48 0.81 22.68
CA LEU A 159 -6.84 0.89 21.39
C LEU A 159 -5.52 1.67 21.53
N ALA A 160 -4.40 1.06 21.17
CA ALA A 160 -3.10 1.73 21.15
C ALA A 160 -2.83 2.25 19.73
N GLY A 161 -2.83 3.57 19.57
CA GLY A 161 -2.62 4.26 18.29
C GLY A 161 -1.22 4.83 18.13
N ASP A 162 -0.92 5.31 16.92
CA ASP A 162 0.28 6.08 16.59
C ASP A 162 0.08 7.56 16.96
N ARG A 163 1.16 8.34 16.89
CA ARG A 163 1.13 9.80 17.13
C ARG A 163 0.26 10.55 16.12
N GLY A 164 0.01 10.00 14.93
CA GLY A 164 -0.95 10.52 13.95
C GLY A 164 -2.39 10.58 14.45
N TYR A 165 -2.72 9.82 15.51
CA TYR A 165 -4.05 9.79 16.14
C TYR A 165 -4.17 10.72 17.36
N ARG A 166 -3.28 11.71 17.53
CA ARG A 166 -3.35 12.68 18.61
C ARG A 166 -4.63 13.51 18.50
N GLY A 167 -5.17 13.88 19.69
CA GLY A 167 -6.39 14.69 19.81
C GLY A 167 -7.59 13.90 20.30
N GLN A 168 -7.73 12.64 19.95
CA GLN A 168 -8.84 11.79 20.36
C GLN A 168 -8.41 10.87 21.51
N LYS A 169 -9.00 11.06 22.69
CA LYS A 169 -8.71 10.26 23.90
C LYS A 169 -9.66 9.07 24.06
N MET A 170 -10.88 9.20 23.55
CA MET A 170 -11.94 8.22 23.62
C MET A 170 -12.64 8.10 22.27
N SER A 171 -13.13 6.92 21.95
CA SER A 171 -14.03 6.64 20.84
C SER A 171 -15.15 5.75 21.36
N GLY A 172 -16.30 6.35 21.74
CA GLY A 172 -17.31 5.70 22.56
C GLY A 172 -16.68 5.16 23.84
N ASP A 173 -16.92 3.90 24.19
CA ASP A 173 -16.36 3.23 25.39
C ASP A 173 -14.88 2.79 25.22
N THR A 174 -14.30 2.98 24.04
CA THR A 174 -12.91 2.58 23.77
C THR A 174 -11.94 3.68 24.16
N LYS A 175 -11.01 3.39 25.07
CA LYS A 175 -9.92 4.28 25.44
C LYS A 175 -8.82 4.24 24.42
N ILE A 176 -8.48 5.40 23.84
CA ILE A 176 -7.37 5.56 22.89
C ILE A 176 -6.11 5.90 23.68
N MET A 177 -5.08 5.08 23.54
CA MET A 177 -3.78 5.27 24.19
C MET A 177 -2.70 5.51 23.13
N ILE A 178 -2.07 6.68 23.22
CA ILE A 178 -0.96 7.06 22.34
C ILE A 178 0.32 6.99 23.16
N PRO A 179 1.33 6.22 22.74
CA PRO A 179 2.59 6.14 23.48
C PRO A 179 3.31 7.47 23.48
N ASP A 180 3.57 7.98 24.70
CA ASP A 180 4.44 9.14 24.92
C ASP A 180 5.86 8.72 25.24
N VAL A 181 6.82 9.56 24.83
CA VAL A 181 8.23 9.37 25.20
C VAL A 181 8.36 9.56 26.72
N PRO A 182 9.04 8.65 27.43
CA PRO A 182 9.33 8.84 28.84
C PRO A 182 10.11 10.15 29.06
N LYS A 183 9.66 10.96 30.02
CA LYS A 183 10.35 12.18 30.43
C LYS A 183 11.37 11.89 31.53
N ALA A 184 12.38 12.72 31.66
CA ALA A 184 13.35 12.60 32.76
C ALA A 184 12.67 12.65 34.14
N SER A 185 11.63 13.50 34.29
CA SER A 185 10.85 13.69 35.52
C SER A 185 9.88 12.55 35.82
N ASP A 186 9.66 11.59 34.95
CA ASP A 186 8.74 10.47 35.20
C ASP A 186 9.32 9.52 36.27
N SER A 187 8.47 9.02 37.16
CA SER A 187 8.84 7.94 38.09
C SER A 187 9.23 6.66 37.33
N ALA A 188 9.98 5.76 37.98
CA ALA A 188 10.36 4.46 37.40
C ALA A 188 9.14 3.66 36.93
N TYR A 189 8.05 3.65 37.69
CA TYR A 189 6.79 3.01 37.32
C TYR A 189 6.19 3.62 36.06
N MET A 190 6.13 4.95 35.96
CA MET A 190 5.60 5.64 34.78
C MET A 190 6.45 5.38 33.53
N LYS A 191 7.78 5.38 33.68
CA LYS A 191 8.69 5.02 32.59
C LYS A 191 8.44 3.59 32.09
N ALA A 192 8.35 2.62 33.00
CA ALA A 192 8.08 1.22 32.65
C ALA A 192 6.72 1.06 31.94
N ARG A 193 5.67 1.75 32.42
CA ARG A 193 4.33 1.74 31.81
C ARG A 193 4.35 2.32 30.39
N LYS A 194 5.02 3.44 30.17
CA LYS A 194 5.18 4.05 28.85
C LYS A 194 5.97 3.14 27.90
N HIS A 195 7.06 2.53 28.36
CA HIS A 195 7.82 1.55 27.56
C HIS A 195 7.00 0.31 27.20
N LYS A 196 6.18 -0.20 28.13
CA LYS A 196 5.28 -1.33 27.86
C LYS A 196 4.28 -1.00 26.75
N LEU A 197 3.68 0.19 26.79
CA LEU A 197 2.74 0.65 25.76
C LEU A 197 3.44 0.84 24.42
N PHE A 198 4.67 1.41 24.42
CA PHE A 198 5.47 1.62 23.23
C PHE A 198 5.80 0.29 22.53
N ARG A 199 6.24 -0.72 23.29
CA ARG A 199 6.50 -2.08 22.78
C ARG A 199 5.24 -2.74 22.20
N LYS A 200 4.11 -2.57 22.87
CA LYS A 200 2.83 -3.08 22.36
C LYS A 200 2.44 -2.46 21.03
N ARG A 201 2.57 -1.13 20.90
CA ARG A 201 2.32 -0.42 19.65
C ARG A 201 3.33 -0.82 18.55
N ALA A 202 4.61 -0.85 18.87
CA ALA A 202 5.66 -1.20 17.92
C ALA A 202 5.46 -2.58 17.26
N GLY A 203 4.79 -3.49 17.94
CA GLY A 203 4.45 -4.81 17.38
C GLY A 203 3.57 -4.81 16.14
N ILE A 204 2.96 -3.67 15.72
CA ILE A 204 2.24 -3.55 14.44
C ILE A 204 3.20 -3.42 13.24
N GLU A 205 4.39 -2.87 13.45
CA GLU A 205 5.34 -2.57 12.36
C GLU A 205 5.82 -3.83 11.61
N PRO A 206 6.22 -4.93 12.30
CA PRO A 206 6.51 -6.20 11.64
C PRO A 206 5.31 -6.77 10.87
N VAL A 207 4.10 -6.63 11.41
CA VAL A 207 2.87 -7.09 10.72
C VAL A 207 2.67 -6.34 9.40
N ILE A 208 2.80 -5.01 9.42
CA ILE A 208 2.73 -4.18 8.21
C ILE A 208 3.87 -4.55 7.24
N GLY A 209 5.07 -4.79 7.76
CA GLY A 209 6.21 -5.28 6.98
C GLY A 209 5.86 -6.56 6.22
N HIS A 210 5.40 -7.60 6.93
CA HIS A 210 4.98 -8.86 6.34
C HIS A 210 3.81 -8.71 5.35
N CYS A 211 2.81 -7.88 5.65
CA CYS A 211 1.75 -7.60 4.69
C CYS A 211 2.30 -7.00 3.39
N LYS A 212 3.31 -6.13 3.47
CA LYS A 212 3.94 -5.50 2.30
C LYS A 212 4.84 -6.45 1.52
N SER A 213 5.70 -7.22 2.19
CA SER A 213 6.68 -8.11 1.56
C SER A 213 6.06 -9.41 1.08
N ASP A 214 5.31 -10.10 1.96
CA ASP A 214 4.86 -11.47 1.74
C ASP A 214 3.46 -11.51 1.08
N HIS A 215 2.62 -10.50 1.33
CA HIS A 215 1.20 -10.50 0.94
C HIS A 215 0.82 -9.34 0.01
N ARG A 216 1.79 -8.78 -0.72
CA ARG A 216 1.63 -7.78 -1.79
C ARG A 216 0.88 -6.49 -1.42
N LEU A 217 0.77 -6.15 -0.14
CA LEU A 217 0.17 -4.88 0.27
C LEU A 217 0.93 -3.65 -0.27
N GLY A 218 2.23 -3.80 -0.54
CA GLY A 218 3.09 -2.74 -1.10
C GLY A 218 2.84 -2.42 -2.57
N ARG A 219 2.05 -3.23 -3.30
CA ARG A 219 1.78 -3.06 -4.73
C ARG A 219 0.38 -3.53 -5.09
N ASN A 220 -0.53 -2.59 -5.27
CA ASN A 220 -1.88 -2.87 -5.69
C ASN A 220 -2.00 -2.95 -7.23
N PHE A 221 -2.75 -3.92 -7.72
CA PHE A 221 -3.10 -4.08 -9.14
C PHE A 221 -4.57 -3.73 -9.43
N TYR A 222 -5.39 -3.62 -8.39
CA TYR A 222 -6.77 -3.18 -8.50
C TYR A 222 -6.82 -1.66 -8.59
N LYS A 223 -7.92 -1.11 -9.10
CA LYS A 223 -8.12 0.33 -9.28
C LYS A 223 -9.12 0.90 -8.28
N GLY A 224 -8.91 2.16 -7.94
CA GLY A 224 -9.79 2.93 -7.10
C GLY A 224 -9.74 2.51 -5.63
N LEU A 225 -10.42 3.26 -4.77
CA LEU A 225 -10.48 3.01 -3.33
C LEU A 225 -11.07 1.64 -2.98
N PHE A 226 -12.02 1.17 -3.78
CA PHE A 226 -12.59 -0.17 -3.63
C PHE A 226 -11.53 -1.24 -3.88
N GLY A 227 -10.74 -1.10 -4.95
CA GLY A 227 -9.62 -2.00 -5.24
C GLY A 227 -8.55 -1.98 -4.17
N ASP A 228 -8.23 -0.82 -3.61
CA ASP A 228 -7.31 -0.69 -2.46
C ASP A 228 -7.85 -1.42 -1.24
N SER A 229 -9.14 -1.28 -0.95
CA SER A 229 -9.80 -1.96 0.17
C SER A 229 -9.75 -3.48 0.03
N ILE A 230 -10.02 -4.00 -1.18
CA ILE A 230 -9.88 -5.44 -1.48
C ILE A 230 -8.43 -5.89 -1.24
N ASN A 231 -7.44 -5.18 -1.78
CA ASN A 231 -6.03 -5.55 -1.63
C ASN A 231 -5.60 -5.58 -0.15
N VAL A 232 -6.04 -4.60 0.64
CA VAL A 232 -5.74 -4.51 2.07
C VAL A 232 -6.38 -5.67 2.84
N MET A 233 -7.64 -5.99 2.56
CA MET A 233 -8.35 -7.10 3.22
C MET A 233 -7.74 -8.46 2.85
N LEU A 234 -7.40 -8.68 1.58
CA LEU A 234 -6.74 -9.92 1.15
C LEU A 234 -5.36 -10.09 1.77
N ALA A 235 -4.57 -9.02 1.89
CA ALA A 235 -3.27 -9.06 2.56
C ALA A 235 -3.41 -9.39 4.05
N ALA A 236 -4.41 -8.82 4.73
CA ALA A 236 -4.70 -9.12 6.13
C ALA A 236 -5.19 -10.57 6.33
N ALA A 237 -6.08 -11.05 5.45
CA ALA A 237 -6.56 -12.44 5.48
C ALA A 237 -5.43 -13.44 5.25
N ALA A 238 -4.57 -13.21 4.25
CA ALA A 238 -3.42 -14.06 3.96
C ALA A 238 -2.42 -14.10 5.14
N TYR A 239 -2.16 -12.95 5.77
CA TYR A 239 -1.34 -12.88 6.98
C TYR A 239 -1.93 -13.73 8.12
N ASN A 240 -3.23 -13.58 8.39
CA ASN A 240 -3.93 -14.34 9.43
C ASN A 240 -3.93 -15.83 9.15
N LEU A 241 -4.18 -16.24 7.90
CA LEU A 241 -4.14 -17.64 7.48
C LEU A 241 -2.75 -18.26 7.67
N LYS A 242 -1.69 -17.58 7.22
CA LYS A 242 -0.30 -18.02 7.43
C LYS A 242 0.03 -18.19 8.92
N ARG A 243 -0.49 -17.28 9.76
CA ARG A 243 -0.33 -17.38 11.22
C ARG A 243 -1.08 -18.56 11.81
N ALA A 244 -2.34 -18.79 11.42
CA ALA A 244 -3.13 -19.95 11.84
C ALA A 244 -2.45 -21.28 11.45
N MET A 245 -1.96 -21.39 10.20
CA MET A 245 -1.21 -22.55 9.74
C MET A 245 0.03 -22.84 10.59
N ARG A 246 0.78 -21.81 10.97
CA ARG A 246 1.95 -21.96 11.85
C ARG A 246 1.56 -22.48 13.24
N LEU A 247 0.46 -21.99 13.81
CA LEU A 247 -0.04 -22.48 15.09
C LEU A 247 -0.48 -23.94 15.00
N LEU A 248 -1.18 -24.34 13.95
CA LEU A 248 -1.55 -25.73 13.69
C LEU A 248 -0.33 -26.62 13.57
N LEU A 249 0.68 -26.22 12.80
CA LEU A 249 1.93 -26.98 12.70
C LEU A 249 2.64 -27.13 14.05
N CYS A 250 2.65 -26.11 14.88
CA CYS A 250 3.20 -26.19 16.23
C CYS A 250 2.39 -27.19 17.10
N LEU A 251 1.06 -27.15 17.01
CA LEU A 251 0.19 -28.09 17.72
C LEU A 251 0.44 -29.54 17.26
N PHE A 252 0.48 -29.79 15.96
CA PHE A 252 0.79 -31.12 15.41
C PHE A 252 2.16 -31.63 15.88
N ARG A 253 3.19 -30.79 15.83
CA ARG A 253 4.53 -31.16 16.33
C ARG A 253 4.52 -31.48 17.82
N TRP A 254 3.75 -30.73 18.61
CA TRP A 254 3.61 -30.99 20.04
C TRP A 254 2.89 -32.34 20.31
N VAL A 255 1.77 -32.61 19.62
CA VAL A 255 1.01 -33.85 19.71
C VAL A 255 1.89 -35.03 19.33
N ILE A 256 2.60 -34.98 18.19
CA ILE A 256 3.51 -36.04 17.74
C ILE A 256 4.60 -36.32 18.78
N LYS A 257 5.24 -35.26 19.31
CA LYS A 257 6.25 -35.43 20.37
C LYS A 257 5.69 -36.11 21.61
N ARG A 258 4.46 -35.77 21.99
CA ARG A 258 3.81 -36.38 23.15
C ARG A 258 3.49 -37.85 22.93
N LEU A 259 2.92 -38.21 21.77
CA LEU A 259 2.65 -39.61 21.40
C LEU A 259 3.92 -40.43 21.30
N MET A 260 5.02 -39.88 20.81
CA MET A 260 6.32 -40.55 20.77
C MET A 260 6.89 -40.77 22.18
N ALA A 261 6.71 -39.80 23.08
CA ALA A 261 7.18 -39.90 24.47
C ALA A 261 6.38 -40.93 25.29
N GLU A 262 5.11 -41.16 24.98
CA GLU A 262 4.21 -42.10 25.64
C GLU A 262 4.29 -43.53 25.02
N GLY A 263 5.22 -43.79 24.04
CA GLY A 263 5.45 -45.11 23.43
C GLY A 263 4.30 -45.64 22.55
N GLN A 264 3.32 -44.81 22.24
CA GLN A 264 2.10 -45.18 21.50
C GLN A 264 2.22 -45.11 19.98
N TRP A 265 3.42 -44.81 19.43
CA TRP A 265 3.61 -44.75 17.98
C TRP A 265 4.34 -45.97 17.45
N PRO A 266 3.78 -46.70 16.47
CA PRO A 266 4.50 -47.81 15.84
C PRO A 266 5.73 -47.29 15.09
N VAL A 267 6.91 -47.81 15.41
CA VAL A 267 8.23 -47.40 14.90
C VAL A 267 8.47 -47.81 13.44
N ASN A 268 7.45 -48.08 12.65
CA ASN A 268 7.60 -48.43 11.23
C ASN A 268 6.84 -47.42 10.36
N THR A 269 7.57 -46.54 9.79
CA THR A 269 7.47 -45.84 8.50
C THR A 269 7.86 -44.35 8.61
N CYS A 270 9.01 -44.00 8.21
CA CYS A 270 9.33 -42.99 7.22
C CYS A 270 10.77 -42.48 7.34
N ASN A 271 11.66 -43.18 6.65
CA ASN A 271 12.98 -42.65 6.27
C ASN A 271 12.87 -41.64 5.12
N ALA A 272 11.96 -40.67 5.24
CA ALA A 272 11.80 -39.66 4.18
C ALA A 272 11.35 -38.30 4.74
N CYS A 273 12.21 -37.69 5.58
CA CYS A 273 12.12 -36.25 5.84
C CYS A 273 13.46 -35.70 6.35
N THR A 274 14.53 -35.99 5.61
CA THR A 274 15.70 -35.11 5.55
C THR A 274 15.45 -34.15 4.40
N CYS A 275 14.82 -33.03 4.66
CA CYS A 275 14.84 -31.87 3.76
C CYS A 275 14.69 -30.61 4.56
N ALA A 276 15.82 -29.93 4.61
CA ALA A 276 16.06 -28.56 4.26
C ALA A 276 15.84 -27.53 5.37
N HIS A 277 16.93 -27.21 5.99
CA HIS A 277 17.25 -25.84 6.35
C HIS A 277 17.41 -25.02 5.05
N ALA A 278 16.59 -23.99 4.84
CA ALA A 278 16.86 -22.76 4.11
C ALA A 278 15.86 -21.69 4.61
#